data_b49cab950bb99791a6346845efaabdf1
#
_entry.id   b49cab950bb99791a6346845efaabdf1
#
_cell.length_a   1.000
_cell.length_b   1.000
_cell.length_c   1.000
_cell.angle_alpha   90.00
_cell.angle_beta   90.00
_cell.angle_gamma   90.00
#
_symmetry.space_group_name_H-M   'P 1'
#
loop_
_entity.id
_entity.type
_entity.pdbx_description
1 polymer ?
#
loop_
_entity_poly.entity_id
_entity_poly.type
_entity_poly.pdbx_seq_one_letter_code
_entity_poly.pdbx_strand_id
1 'polypeptide(L)'
;SVFLDSLEAFQERNDGYGMLRNYKNANGKPPLTRKYVTNKYKQIRDTFGVNRYQGIPLYRLDDVRVPERYGRDGAYVSVISDSADYFQVIPVTFGGIWHVPKKYMKLIGPLSIKKVIFVDRTNQNIVTLEQEGATWLVRSMNPITTGANRPPYQQPTPPGIYFIQRKLLEMLFLKDGSDEEGGFAPYASRFTGGAYLHGVPVNYPDNKLIEYSWTLGTTPRSHMCVRNATSHAKFMYDWAEVEKTLVIVFD
;
A
#
# COMPACT_ATOMS: atom_id res chain seq x y z
N SER A 1 6.65 8.11 -18.72
CA SER A 1 7.37 8.40 -17.46
C SER A 1 8.12 7.15 -17.03
N VAL A 2 9.26 7.29 -16.32
CA VAL A 2 10.10 6.15 -15.89
C VAL A 2 9.29 5.06 -15.17
N PHE A 3 8.29 5.42 -14.38
CA PHE A 3 7.42 4.45 -13.71
C PHE A 3 6.48 3.72 -14.65
N LEU A 4 5.88 4.42 -15.62
CA LEU A 4 4.98 3.79 -16.59
C LEU A 4 5.76 2.89 -17.54
N ASP A 5 6.92 3.34 -18.03
CA ASP A 5 7.79 2.55 -18.90
C ASP A 5 8.27 1.28 -18.18
N SER A 6 8.62 1.39 -16.89
CA SER A 6 8.97 0.26 -16.06
C SER A 6 7.80 -0.70 -15.81
N LEU A 7 6.60 -0.17 -15.65
CA LEU A 7 5.38 -0.96 -15.48
C LEU A 7 5.04 -1.72 -16.76
N GLU A 8 5.11 -1.06 -17.92
CA GLU A 8 4.88 -1.68 -19.22
C GLU A 8 5.89 -2.78 -19.49
N ALA A 9 7.19 -2.51 -19.33
CA ALA A 9 8.25 -3.50 -19.49
C ALA A 9 8.10 -4.69 -18.50
N PHE A 10 7.52 -4.46 -17.32
CA PHE A 10 7.23 -5.51 -16.37
C PHE A 10 6.03 -6.37 -16.81
N GLN A 11 5.02 -5.77 -17.40
CA GLN A 11 3.84 -6.47 -17.94
C GLN A 11 4.15 -7.30 -19.19
N GLU A 12 5.13 -6.90 -20.01
CA GLU A 12 5.54 -7.61 -21.24
C GLU A 12 6.23 -8.95 -20.96
N ARG A 13 6.69 -9.19 -19.73
CA ARG A 13 7.43 -10.43 -19.36
C ARG A 13 6.58 -11.69 -19.34
N ASN A 14 5.29 -11.63 -19.58
CA ASN A 14 4.34 -12.77 -19.57
C ASN A 14 4.38 -13.66 -18.32
N ASP A 15 4.98 -13.18 -17.23
CA ASP A 15 5.05 -13.87 -15.97
C ASP A 15 3.68 -13.83 -15.27
N GLY A 16 3.39 -14.82 -14.44
CA GLY A 16 2.24 -14.75 -13.55
C GLY A 16 2.41 -13.58 -12.57
N TYR A 17 1.31 -12.92 -12.21
CA TYR A 17 1.33 -11.82 -11.24
C TYR A 17 0.69 -12.24 -9.94
N GLY A 18 1.19 -11.64 -8.86
CA GLY A 18 0.68 -11.88 -7.53
C GLY A 18 0.72 -10.63 -6.66
N MET A 19 0.07 -10.77 -5.52
CA MET A 19 0.02 -9.76 -4.49
C MET A 19 0.43 -10.37 -3.15
N LEU A 20 1.33 -9.73 -2.44
CA LEU A 20 1.70 -10.11 -1.08
C LEU A 20 0.55 -9.80 -0.12
N ARG A 21 0.21 -10.71 0.81
CA ARG A 21 -0.94 -10.56 1.70
C ARG A 21 -0.63 -10.96 3.14
N ASN A 22 -0.81 -10.03 4.07
CA ASN A 22 -0.78 -10.32 5.51
C ASN A 22 -1.48 -9.25 6.36
N TYR A 23 -2.53 -8.64 5.87
CA TYR A 23 -3.29 -7.63 6.62
C TYR A 23 -3.68 -8.16 8.00
N LYS A 24 -3.38 -7.38 9.06
CA LYS A 24 -3.62 -7.74 10.48
C LYS A 24 -3.02 -9.11 10.88
N ASN A 25 -1.93 -9.54 10.22
CA ASN A 25 -1.30 -10.85 10.40
C ASN A 25 -2.25 -12.04 10.14
N ALA A 26 -3.24 -11.89 9.24
CA ALA A 26 -4.23 -12.94 8.93
C ALA A 26 -3.58 -14.26 8.47
N ASN A 27 -2.39 -14.19 7.84
CA ASN A 27 -1.61 -15.35 7.40
C ASN A 27 -0.50 -15.75 8.40
N GLY A 28 -0.57 -15.21 9.61
CA GLY A 28 0.35 -15.47 10.71
C GLY A 28 1.38 -14.37 10.93
N LYS A 29 1.91 -14.31 12.15
CA LYS A 29 2.98 -13.38 12.52
C LYS A 29 4.29 -13.83 11.84
N PRO A 30 4.98 -12.98 11.06
CA PRO A 30 6.20 -13.37 10.38
C PRO A 30 7.33 -13.73 11.36
N PRO A 31 8.24 -14.66 11.03
CA PRO A 31 9.49 -14.84 11.76
C PRO A 31 10.32 -13.56 11.81
N LEU A 32 11.26 -13.47 12.75
CA LEU A 32 12.24 -12.37 12.76
C LEU A 32 13.17 -12.48 11.54
N THR A 33 13.49 -11.34 10.92
CA THR A 33 14.51 -11.27 9.88
C THR A 33 15.91 -11.47 10.49
N ARG A 34 16.89 -11.83 9.66
CA ARG A 34 18.28 -12.03 10.05
C ARG A 34 18.86 -10.83 10.81
N LYS A 35 18.53 -9.63 10.35
CA LYS A 35 18.83 -8.35 11.02
C LYS A 35 17.57 -7.54 11.16
N TYR A 36 17.32 -7.03 12.35
CA TYR A 36 16.15 -6.19 12.65
C TYR A 36 16.50 -5.11 13.67
N VAL A 37 15.66 -4.11 13.74
CA VAL A 37 15.70 -3.05 14.75
C VAL A 37 14.39 -3.02 15.54
N THR A 38 14.50 -2.68 16.82
CA THR A 38 13.33 -2.47 17.68
C THR A 38 13.36 -1.03 18.18
N ASN A 39 12.27 -0.30 18.01
CA ASN A 39 12.16 1.06 18.53
C ASN A 39 11.69 1.07 20.00
N LYS A 40 11.67 2.27 20.62
CA LYS A 40 11.23 2.45 22.02
C LYS A 40 9.78 2.00 22.29
N TYR A 41 8.95 1.83 21.27
CA TYR A 41 7.58 1.33 21.36
C TYR A 41 7.48 -0.19 21.11
N LYS A 42 8.61 -0.90 21.12
CA LYS A 42 8.70 -2.35 20.87
C LYS A 42 8.22 -2.78 19.46
N GLN A 43 8.17 -1.85 18.50
CA GLN A 43 7.88 -2.17 17.11
C GLN A 43 9.15 -2.70 16.45
N ILE A 44 9.03 -3.86 15.82
CA ILE A 44 10.13 -4.53 15.12
C ILE A 44 10.05 -4.21 13.63
N ARG A 45 11.18 -3.81 13.05
CA ARG A 45 11.35 -3.55 11.61
C ARG A 45 12.57 -4.29 11.09
N ASP A 46 12.56 -4.66 9.83
CA ASP A 46 13.79 -5.06 9.15
C ASP A 46 14.73 -3.85 8.92
N THR A 47 15.92 -4.11 8.40
CA THR A 47 16.92 -3.05 8.10
C THR A 47 16.51 -2.13 6.94
N PHE A 48 15.45 -2.47 6.20
CA PHE A 48 14.87 -1.66 5.13
C PHE A 48 13.64 -0.85 5.61
N GLY A 49 13.36 -0.86 6.92
CA GLY A 49 12.30 -0.08 7.54
C GLY A 49 10.89 -0.68 7.38
N VAL A 50 10.76 -1.93 6.95
CA VAL A 50 9.45 -2.59 6.86
C VAL A 50 9.10 -3.23 8.20
N ASN A 51 7.89 -2.91 8.71
CA ASN A 51 7.41 -3.47 9.96
C ASN A 51 7.19 -4.99 9.86
N ARG A 52 7.53 -5.70 10.93
CA ARG A 52 7.17 -7.11 11.12
C ARG A 52 5.66 -7.33 11.14
N TYR A 53 4.95 -6.43 11.84
CA TYR A 53 3.48 -6.46 11.87
C TYR A 53 2.92 -6.23 10.47
N GLN A 54 2.13 -7.16 9.99
CA GLN A 54 1.59 -7.23 8.61
C GLN A 54 2.68 -7.38 7.52
N GLY A 55 3.92 -7.66 7.91
CA GLY A 55 4.99 -7.96 6.96
C GLY A 55 4.83 -9.35 6.33
N ILE A 56 5.47 -9.54 5.20
CA ILE A 56 5.55 -10.83 4.51
C ILE A 56 7.02 -11.27 4.51
N PRO A 57 7.37 -12.45 5.06
CA PRO A 57 8.76 -12.88 5.10
C PRO A 57 9.26 -13.21 3.70
N LEU A 58 10.38 -12.57 3.31
CA LEU A 58 11.09 -12.81 2.06
C LEU A 58 12.41 -13.51 2.37
N TYR A 59 12.58 -14.69 1.79
CA TYR A 59 13.75 -15.54 2.02
C TYR A 59 14.67 -15.50 0.80
N ARG A 60 15.97 -15.63 1.05
CA ARG A 60 16.96 -15.83 -0.01
C ARG A 60 16.76 -17.19 -0.66
N LEU A 61 17.23 -17.35 -1.90
CA LEU A 61 17.10 -18.63 -2.61
C LEU A 61 17.93 -19.76 -1.98
N ASP A 62 19.03 -19.40 -1.33
CA ASP A 62 19.97 -20.32 -0.69
C ASP A 62 19.69 -20.57 0.79
N ASP A 63 18.79 -19.80 1.43
CA ASP A 63 18.43 -19.98 2.84
C ASP A 63 16.97 -19.59 3.14
N VAL A 64 16.11 -20.58 3.30
CA VAL A 64 14.69 -20.42 3.66
C VAL A 64 14.41 -20.58 5.16
N ARG A 65 15.44 -20.68 6.01
CA ARG A 65 15.28 -20.83 7.47
C ARG A 65 15.00 -19.51 8.16
N VAL A 66 15.65 -18.44 7.70
CA VAL A 66 15.52 -17.11 8.29
C VAL A 66 15.26 -16.08 7.19
N PRO A 67 14.17 -15.30 7.26
CA PRO A 67 13.90 -14.29 6.23
C PRO A 67 14.97 -13.19 6.26
N GLU A 68 15.33 -12.70 5.09
CA GLU A 68 16.30 -11.62 4.92
C GLU A 68 15.64 -10.26 5.17
N ARG A 69 14.42 -10.09 4.68
CA ARG A 69 13.64 -8.85 4.80
C ARG A 69 12.14 -9.13 4.79
N TYR A 70 11.35 -8.07 4.99
CA TYR A 70 9.90 -8.14 4.81
C TYR A 70 9.45 -7.46 3.52
N GLY A 71 8.47 -8.08 2.84
CA GLY A 71 7.60 -7.42 1.88
C GLY A 71 6.44 -6.71 2.58
N ARG A 72 5.76 -5.81 1.90
CA ARG A 72 4.58 -5.11 2.41
C ARG A 72 3.29 -5.78 1.92
N ASP A 73 2.27 -5.78 2.77
CA ASP A 73 0.92 -6.20 2.36
C ASP A 73 0.43 -5.37 1.16
N GLY A 74 -0.20 -6.02 0.18
CA GLY A 74 -0.66 -5.39 -1.05
C GLY A 74 0.39 -5.21 -2.14
N ALA A 75 1.68 -5.49 -1.87
CA ALA A 75 2.74 -5.26 -2.84
C ALA A 75 2.58 -6.14 -4.08
N TYR A 76 2.79 -5.50 -5.24
CA TYR A 76 2.77 -6.13 -6.55
C TYR A 76 4.07 -6.90 -6.81
N VAL A 77 3.95 -8.14 -7.23
CA VAL A 77 5.07 -9.03 -7.53
C VAL A 77 4.86 -9.80 -8.84
N SER A 78 5.94 -10.08 -9.57
CA SER A 78 5.97 -11.10 -10.61
C SER A 78 6.25 -12.46 -9.99
N VAL A 79 5.59 -13.50 -10.48
CA VAL A 79 5.76 -14.89 -10.04
C VAL A 79 6.58 -15.63 -11.07
N ILE A 80 7.80 -16.03 -10.71
CA ILE A 80 8.74 -16.73 -11.62
C ILE A 80 8.49 -18.23 -11.60
N SER A 81 8.27 -18.80 -10.41
CA SER A 81 8.06 -20.24 -10.25
C SER A 81 7.18 -20.57 -9.04
N ASP A 82 6.58 -21.73 -9.09
CA ASP A 82 5.70 -22.32 -8.08
C ASP A 82 6.29 -23.67 -7.62
N SER A 83 6.66 -23.76 -6.35
CA SER A 83 7.08 -25.01 -5.71
C SER A 83 6.05 -25.48 -4.67
N ALA A 84 6.29 -26.59 -3.96
CA ALA A 84 5.33 -27.11 -2.97
C ALA A 84 4.93 -26.07 -1.93
N ASP A 85 5.90 -25.36 -1.31
CA ASP A 85 5.67 -24.48 -0.15
C ASP A 85 5.88 -22.98 -0.46
N TYR A 86 6.56 -22.65 -1.55
CA TYR A 86 7.00 -21.31 -1.87
C TYR A 86 6.69 -20.91 -3.30
N PHE A 87 6.42 -19.62 -3.48
CA PHE A 87 6.60 -18.96 -4.78
C PHE A 87 7.96 -18.30 -4.84
N GLN A 88 8.61 -18.34 -6.00
CA GLN A 88 9.72 -17.42 -6.31
C GLN A 88 9.12 -16.19 -6.98
N VAL A 89 9.44 -15.01 -6.43
CA VAL A 89 8.85 -13.76 -6.87
C VAL A 89 9.89 -12.67 -7.07
N ILE A 90 9.57 -11.71 -7.94
CA ILE A 90 10.28 -10.43 -8.05
C ILE A 90 9.34 -9.33 -7.61
N PRO A 91 9.57 -8.66 -6.46
CA PRO A 91 8.82 -7.47 -6.09
C PRO A 91 9.17 -6.31 -7.02
N VAL A 92 8.14 -5.66 -7.61
CA VAL A 92 8.34 -4.56 -8.56
C VAL A 92 9.02 -3.36 -7.90
N THR A 93 8.75 -3.15 -6.61
CA THR A 93 9.26 -1.99 -5.85
C THR A 93 10.79 -1.99 -5.67
N PHE A 94 11.42 -3.17 -5.50
CA PHE A 94 12.85 -3.24 -5.15
C PHE A 94 13.63 -4.37 -5.83
N GLY A 95 12.97 -5.19 -6.65
CA GLY A 95 13.60 -6.25 -7.43
C GLY A 95 14.18 -7.40 -6.60
N GLY A 96 15.10 -8.14 -7.21
CA GLY A 96 15.65 -9.37 -6.66
C GLY A 96 14.69 -10.54 -6.70
N ILE A 97 15.21 -11.77 -6.62
CA ILE A 97 14.40 -12.99 -6.59
C ILE A 97 14.32 -13.48 -5.14
N TRP A 98 13.09 -13.75 -4.70
CA TRP A 98 12.80 -14.11 -3.31
C TRP A 98 11.88 -15.33 -3.22
N HIS A 99 12.11 -16.19 -2.24
CA HIS A 99 11.12 -17.19 -1.82
C HIS A 99 10.11 -16.57 -0.87
N VAL A 100 8.82 -16.73 -1.16
CA VAL A 100 7.70 -16.31 -0.32
C VAL A 100 6.82 -17.53 -0.01
N PRO A 101 6.52 -17.83 1.26
CA PRO A 101 5.61 -18.93 1.59
C PRO A 101 4.22 -18.68 0.97
N LYS A 102 3.64 -19.69 0.37
CA LYS A 102 2.37 -19.59 -0.39
C LYS A 102 1.23 -18.94 0.37
N LYS A 103 1.13 -19.17 1.69
CA LYS A 103 0.10 -18.56 2.54
C LYS A 103 0.12 -17.02 2.56
N TYR A 104 1.25 -16.40 2.23
CA TYR A 104 1.40 -14.94 2.17
C TYR A 104 1.18 -14.36 0.78
N MET A 105 0.71 -15.16 -0.16
CA MET A 105 0.51 -14.74 -1.55
C MET A 105 -0.95 -14.89 -1.97
N LYS A 106 -1.37 -14.00 -2.87
CA LYS A 106 -2.53 -14.20 -3.73
C LYS A 106 -2.08 -14.12 -5.18
N LEU A 107 -2.29 -15.18 -5.94
CA LEU A 107 -2.13 -15.15 -7.39
C LEU A 107 -3.25 -14.31 -8.00
N ILE A 108 -2.90 -13.43 -8.93
CA ILE A 108 -3.84 -12.57 -9.65
C ILE A 108 -3.99 -13.07 -11.10
N GLY A 109 -2.98 -13.80 -11.60
CA GLY A 109 -2.94 -14.29 -12.97
C GLY A 109 -2.49 -13.23 -13.97
N PRO A 110 -2.61 -13.50 -15.26
CA PRO A 110 -2.26 -12.52 -16.30
C PRO A 110 -3.20 -11.33 -16.22
N LEU A 111 -2.65 -10.13 -16.09
CA LEU A 111 -3.40 -8.89 -15.92
C LEU A 111 -2.72 -7.76 -16.69
N SER A 112 -3.50 -7.05 -17.50
CA SER A 112 -3.09 -5.75 -18.05
C SER A 112 -3.55 -4.65 -17.10
N ILE A 113 -2.61 -3.96 -16.49
CA ILE A 113 -2.88 -2.81 -15.63
C ILE A 113 -3.20 -1.61 -16.53
N LYS A 114 -4.41 -1.11 -16.43
CA LYS A 114 -4.87 0.06 -17.18
C LYS A 114 -5.16 1.28 -16.32
N LYS A 115 -5.15 1.13 -15.00
CA LYS A 115 -5.45 2.21 -14.05
C LYS A 115 -4.36 2.30 -12.99
N VAL A 116 -3.78 3.47 -12.85
CA VAL A 116 -2.69 3.74 -11.91
C VAL A 116 -2.96 5.03 -11.16
N ILE A 117 -2.70 5.00 -9.86
CA ILE A 117 -2.78 6.14 -8.94
C ILE A 117 -1.36 6.44 -8.47
N PHE A 118 -0.85 7.62 -8.79
CA PHE A 118 0.43 8.12 -8.30
C PHE A 118 0.22 8.98 -7.06
N VAL A 119 0.94 8.68 -5.98
CA VAL A 119 0.94 9.42 -4.72
C VAL A 119 2.33 9.99 -4.49
N ASP A 120 2.50 11.29 -4.68
CA ASP A 120 3.73 12.02 -4.42
C ASP A 120 3.72 12.52 -2.96
N ARG A 121 4.59 11.94 -2.11
CA ARG A 121 4.69 12.32 -0.69
C ARG A 121 5.45 13.63 -0.48
N THR A 122 6.35 13.98 -1.39
CA THR A 122 7.12 15.21 -1.31
C THR A 122 6.26 16.42 -1.64
N ASN A 123 5.56 16.37 -2.76
CA ASN A 123 4.73 17.48 -3.22
C ASN A 123 3.29 17.41 -2.72
N GLN A 124 2.93 16.38 -1.94
CA GLN A 124 1.60 16.20 -1.36
C GLN A 124 0.49 16.29 -2.41
N ASN A 125 0.69 15.58 -3.53
CA ASN A 125 -0.30 15.49 -4.59
C ASN A 125 -0.56 14.05 -5.06
N ILE A 126 -1.67 13.88 -5.79
CA ILE A 126 -2.10 12.61 -6.33
C ILE A 126 -2.56 12.79 -7.78
N VAL A 127 -2.21 11.83 -8.62
CA VAL A 127 -2.60 11.80 -10.03
C VAL A 127 -3.20 10.43 -10.35
N THR A 128 -4.34 10.40 -11.05
CA THR A 128 -4.89 9.16 -11.59
C THR A 128 -4.70 9.11 -13.10
N LEU A 129 -4.20 7.98 -13.57
CA LEU A 129 -3.97 7.71 -14.99
C LEU A 129 -4.75 6.48 -15.44
N GLU A 130 -5.27 6.54 -16.65
CA GLU A 130 -5.93 5.42 -17.32
C GLU A 130 -5.37 5.22 -18.72
N GLN A 131 -5.08 3.98 -19.06
CA GLN A 131 -4.58 3.63 -20.39
C GLN A 131 -5.74 3.41 -21.37
N GLU A 132 -5.75 4.17 -22.45
CA GLU A 132 -6.63 3.99 -23.60
C GLU A 132 -5.79 3.72 -24.85
N GLY A 133 -5.88 2.52 -25.38
CA GLY A 133 -4.97 2.06 -26.43
C GLY A 133 -3.52 2.07 -25.95
N ALA A 134 -2.65 2.79 -26.65
CA ALA A 134 -1.23 2.97 -26.30
C ALA A 134 -0.97 4.26 -25.48
N THR A 135 -2.00 5.00 -25.10
CA THR A 135 -1.84 6.31 -24.45
C THR A 135 -2.31 6.29 -23.00
N TRP A 136 -1.52 6.87 -22.11
CA TRP A 136 -1.90 7.12 -20.72
C TRP A 136 -2.52 8.53 -20.58
N LEU A 137 -3.77 8.57 -20.17
CA LEU A 137 -4.55 9.80 -19.97
C LEU A 137 -4.64 10.15 -18.51
N VAL A 138 -4.39 11.42 -18.17
CA VAL A 138 -4.64 11.95 -16.82
C VAL A 138 -6.15 12.08 -16.62
N ARG A 139 -6.69 11.36 -15.63
CA ARG A 139 -8.11 11.45 -15.27
C ARG A 139 -8.37 12.47 -14.16
N SER A 140 -7.42 12.62 -13.23
CA SER A 140 -7.49 13.63 -12.19
C SER A 140 -6.11 13.97 -11.65
N MET A 141 -5.97 15.16 -11.07
CA MET A 141 -4.82 15.61 -10.31
C MET A 141 -5.30 16.52 -9.17
N ASN A 142 -4.91 16.20 -7.92
CA ASN A 142 -5.42 16.91 -6.74
C ASN A 142 -4.37 16.98 -5.64
N PRO A 143 -4.45 18.00 -4.76
CA PRO A 143 -3.68 18.03 -3.52
C PRO A 143 -4.18 16.97 -2.54
N ILE A 144 -3.26 16.42 -1.73
CA ILE A 144 -3.53 15.41 -0.71
C ILE A 144 -2.80 15.72 0.59
N THR A 145 -3.07 14.91 1.62
CA THR A 145 -2.26 14.87 2.84
C THR A 145 -1.89 13.42 3.14
N THR A 146 -0.60 13.12 3.21
CA THR A 146 -0.05 11.79 3.52
C THR A 146 0.26 11.61 5.00
N GLY A 147 0.76 10.41 5.38
CA GLY A 147 1.10 10.06 6.75
C GLY A 147 2.26 10.86 7.32
N ALA A 148 2.10 11.38 8.53
CA ALA A 148 3.16 12.04 9.28
C ALA A 148 4.06 11.03 10.02
N ASN A 149 5.31 11.42 10.30
CA ASN A 149 6.23 10.60 11.11
C ASN A 149 6.19 11.04 12.58
N ARG A 150 5.14 10.64 13.31
CA ARG A 150 4.95 10.92 14.74
C ARG A 150 4.56 9.66 15.50
N PRO A 151 5.52 8.74 15.73
CA PRO A 151 5.23 7.49 16.44
C PRO A 151 4.75 7.74 17.89
N PRO A 152 3.97 6.84 18.48
CA PRO A 152 3.70 5.49 17.99
C PRO A 152 2.56 5.39 16.98
N TYR A 153 1.68 6.38 16.88
CA TYR A 153 0.42 6.27 16.14
C TYR A 153 0.54 6.71 14.68
N GLN A 154 1.23 7.82 14.41
CA GLN A 154 1.37 8.33 13.05
C GLN A 154 2.65 7.79 12.39
N GLN A 155 2.48 7.22 11.21
CA GLN A 155 3.58 6.69 10.40
C GLN A 155 3.47 7.26 8.97
N PRO A 156 4.62 7.46 8.30
CA PRO A 156 4.62 7.88 6.90
C PRO A 156 3.86 6.89 6.02
N THR A 157 3.16 7.39 5.03
CA THR A 157 2.57 6.55 3.98
C THR A 157 3.67 5.73 3.33
N PRO A 158 3.59 4.37 3.31
CA PRO A 158 4.70 3.54 2.85
C PRO A 158 4.95 3.69 1.35
N PRO A 159 6.21 3.96 0.92
CA PRO A 159 6.54 3.96 -0.50
C PRO A 159 6.46 2.54 -1.08
N GLY A 160 6.11 2.43 -2.35
CA GLY A 160 6.00 1.15 -3.05
C GLY A 160 4.90 1.11 -4.11
N ILE A 161 4.71 -0.06 -4.69
CA ILE A 161 3.70 -0.33 -5.73
C ILE A 161 2.74 -1.39 -5.20
N TYR A 162 1.47 -1.04 -5.11
CA TYR A 162 0.44 -1.81 -4.42
C TYR A 162 -0.82 -1.94 -5.25
N PHE A 163 -1.58 -3.02 -5.06
CA PHE A 163 -2.94 -3.11 -5.55
C PHE A 163 -3.94 -2.41 -4.62
N ILE A 164 -5.00 -1.85 -5.18
CA ILE A 164 -6.22 -1.60 -4.41
C ILE A 164 -6.78 -2.96 -3.97
N GLN A 165 -6.87 -3.21 -2.66
CA GLN A 165 -7.23 -4.52 -2.11
C GLN A 165 -8.67 -4.61 -1.64
N ARG A 166 -9.25 -3.50 -1.19
CA ARG A 166 -10.61 -3.43 -0.64
C ARG A 166 -11.13 -2.01 -0.71
N LYS A 167 -12.45 -1.88 -0.87
CA LYS A 167 -13.16 -0.59 -0.83
C LYS A 167 -14.22 -0.61 0.27
N LEU A 168 -14.36 0.49 1.00
CA LEU A 168 -15.35 0.71 2.06
C LEU A 168 -15.99 2.07 1.83
N LEU A 169 -17.31 2.16 1.89
CA LEU A 169 -18.00 3.46 1.84
C LEU A 169 -17.58 4.33 3.02
N GLU A 170 -17.49 3.72 4.20
CA GLU A 170 -17.01 4.33 5.43
C GLU A 170 -16.00 3.40 6.09
N MET A 171 -14.81 3.92 6.36
CA MET A 171 -13.75 3.24 7.12
C MET A 171 -13.76 3.81 8.53
N LEU A 172 -14.16 3.01 9.51
CA LEU A 172 -14.08 3.37 10.92
C LEU A 172 -12.62 3.47 11.35
N PHE A 173 -12.30 4.45 12.18
CA PHE A 173 -11.00 4.57 12.84
C PHE A 173 -11.17 4.71 14.36
N LEU A 174 -10.15 4.27 15.10
CA LEU A 174 -10.12 4.36 16.55
C LEU A 174 -9.41 5.64 16.99
N LYS A 175 -9.72 6.11 18.18
CA LYS A 175 -8.95 7.17 18.85
C LYS A 175 -7.56 6.63 19.22
N ASP A 176 -6.56 7.48 19.15
CA ASP A 176 -5.18 7.12 19.49
C ASP A 176 -5.07 6.57 20.93
N GLY A 177 -4.50 5.35 21.04
CA GLY A 177 -4.29 4.69 22.32
C GLY A 177 -5.54 4.13 22.98
N SER A 178 -6.64 3.99 22.25
CA SER A 178 -7.93 3.50 22.74
C SER A 178 -8.55 2.50 21.75
N ASP A 179 -9.49 1.69 22.24
CA ASP A 179 -10.35 0.85 21.41
C ASP A 179 -11.68 1.55 21.07
N GLU A 180 -11.86 2.81 21.47
CA GLU A 180 -13.04 3.60 21.16
C GLU A 180 -13.03 4.08 19.71
N GLU A 181 -14.20 4.03 19.07
CA GLU A 181 -14.38 4.60 17.74
C GLU A 181 -14.21 6.12 17.78
N GLY A 182 -13.31 6.62 16.94
CA GLY A 182 -13.02 8.05 16.79
C GLY A 182 -13.89 8.72 15.72
N GLY A 183 -14.40 7.93 14.78
CA GLY A 183 -15.17 8.40 13.65
C GLY A 183 -14.99 7.55 12.40
N PHE A 184 -15.24 8.12 11.24
CA PHE A 184 -15.08 7.43 9.97
C PHE A 184 -14.41 8.29 8.90
N ALA A 185 -13.84 7.62 7.90
CA ALA A 185 -13.32 8.24 6.69
C ALA A 185 -14.10 7.72 5.48
N PRO A 186 -14.73 8.60 4.67
CA PRO A 186 -15.58 8.20 3.57
C PRO A 186 -14.78 7.76 2.35
N TYR A 187 -15.37 6.88 1.53
CA TYR A 187 -14.84 6.42 0.24
C TYR A 187 -13.41 5.87 0.32
N ALA A 188 -13.21 4.94 1.25
CA ALA A 188 -11.89 4.41 1.57
C ALA A 188 -11.51 3.24 0.66
N SER A 189 -10.32 3.33 0.04
CA SER A 189 -9.72 2.30 -0.81
C SER A 189 -8.39 1.86 -0.20
N ARG A 190 -8.31 0.63 0.35
CA ARG A 190 -7.11 0.09 1.00
C ARG A 190 -6.11 -0.40 -0.02
N PHE A 191 -4.82 -0.03 0.14
CA PHE A 191 -3.76 -0.47 -0.75
C PHE A 191 -2.61 -1.20 -0.04
N THR A 192 -2.26 -0.85 1.22
CA THR A 192 -1.22 -1.59 1.97
C THR A 192 -1.47 -1.51 3.46
N GLY A 193 -1.38 -2.64 4.16
CA GLY A 193 -1.58 -2.69 5.61
C GLY A 193 -2.82 -1.89 6.02
N GLY A 194 -2.68 -0.94 6.95
CA GLY A 194 -3.73 0.00 7.36
C GLY A 194 -3.81 1.29 6.55
N ALA A 195 -3.11 1.40 5.42
CA ALA A 195 -3.14 2.59 4.57
C ALA A 195 -4.27 2.55 3.54
N TYR A 196 -5.03 3.64 3.50
CA TYR A 196 -6.15 3.85 2.60
C TYR A 196 -6.03 5.19 1.87
N LEU A 197 -6.55 5.25 0.65
CA LEU A 197 -6.98 6.49 0.02
C LEU A 197 -8.40 6.77 0.49
N HIS A 198 -8.70 7.94 1.04
CA HIS A 198 -10.04 8.26 1.56
C HIS A 198 -10.34 9.75 1.56
N GLY A 199 -11.60 10.12 1.78
CA GLY A 199 -12.05 11.49 1.92
C GLY A 199 -11.68 12.10 3.26
N VAL A 200 -12.17 13.32 3.50
CA VAL A 200 -11.94 14.04 4.75
C VAL A 200 -12.59 13.27 5.91
N PRO A 201 -11.82 12.91 6.96
CA PRO A 201 -12.34 12.17 8.10
C PRO A 201 -13.38 12.98 8.90
N VAL A 202 -14.33 12.28 9.49
CA VAL A 202 -15.41 12.81 10.31
C VAL A 202 -15.30 12.24 11.72
N ASN A 203 -15.34 13.10 12.73
CA ASN A 203 -15.25 12.73 14.15
C ASN A 203 -16.59 12.44 14.79
N TYR A 204 -16.63 11.44 15.65
CA TYR A 204 -17.74 11.21 16.58
C TYR A 204 -17.53 11.98 17.91
N PRO A 205 -18.63 12.36 18.64
CA PRO A 205 -20.04 12.18 18.27
C PRO A 205 -20.62 13.27 17.36
N ASP A 206 -19.93 14.39 17.21
CA ASP A 206 -20.48 15.62 16.61
C ASP A 206 -20.49 15.61 15.07
N ASN A 207 -19.95 14.58 14.45
CA ASN A 207 -19.73 14.49 13.00
C ASN A 207 -18.95 15.68 12.40
N LYS A 208 -18.00 16.20 13.18
CA LYS A 208 -17.15 17.29 12.71
C LYS A 208 -16.05 16.78 11.79
N LEU A 209 -15.77 17.54 10.74
CA LEU A 209 -14.60 17.26 9.87
C LEU A 209 -13.29 17.45 10.64
N ILE A 210 -12.41 16.46 10.60
CA ILE A 210 -11.08 16.51 11.26
C ILE A 210 -10.08 17.24 10.40
N GLU A 211 -10.16 16.99 9.08
CA GLU A 211 -9.21 17.54 8.12
C GLU A 211 -9.82 18.78 7.45
N TYR A 212 -8.96 19.69 7.10
CA TYR A 212 -9.33 20.95 6.49
C TYR A 212 -8.64 21.11 5.16
N SER A 213 -9.30 21.75 4.20
CA SER A 213 -8.79 21.96 2.85
C SER A 213 -7.42 22.67 2.81
N TRP A 214 -7.11 23.51 3.80
CA TRP A 214 -5.83 24.20 3.90
C TRP A 214 -4.63 23.28 4.22
N THR A 215 -4.84 22.05 4.67
CA THR A 215 -3.76 21.08 4.90
C THR A 215 -3.47 20.22 3.68
N LEU A 216 -4.39 20.12 2.72
CA LEU A 216 -4.17 19.41 1.47
C LEU A 216 -3.13 20.11 0.62
N GLY A 217 -2.16 19.35 0.10
CA GLY A 217 -1.07 19.87 -0.73
C GLY A 217 0.05 20.58 0.04
N THR A 218 0.07 20.51 1.38
CA THR A 218 1.06 21.22 2.20
C THR A 218 1.95 20.29 3.00
N THR A 219 1.42 19.65 4.03
CA THR A 219 2.21 18.88 5.00
C THR A 219 1.60 17.52 5.32
N PRO A 220 2.40 16.46 5.52
CA PRO A 220 1.92 15.18 6.03
C PRO A 220 1.29 15.31 7.42
N ARG A 221 0.07 14.78 7.62
CA ARG A 221 -0.66 14.87 8.88
C ARG A 221 -1.46 13.62 9.26
N SER A 222 -1.64 12.67 8.35
CA SER A 222 -2.42 11.47 8.63
C SER A 222 -1.62 10.42 9.43
N HIS A 223 -2.30 9.34 9.83
CA HIS A 223 -1.67 8.22 10.54
C HIS A 223 -0.88 7.28 9.62
N MET A 224 -1.19 7.24 8.35
CA MET A 224 -0.52 6.47 7.28
C MET A 224 -1.31 6.60 5.97
N CYS A 225 -2.57 7.00 6.06
CA CYS A 225 -3.48 7.10 4.93
C CYS A 225 -3.16 8.31 4.05
N VAL A 226 -3.76 8.32 2.87
CA VAL A 226 -3.74 9.44 1.93
C VAL A 226 -5.11 10.10 1.96
N ARG A 227 -5.21 11.27 2.58
CA ARG A 227 -6.43 12.06 2.69
C ARG A 227 -6.61 12.92 1.45
N ASN A 228 -7.80 12.93 0.92
CA ASN A 228 -8.21 13.67 -0.27
C ASN A 228 -9.41 14.56 0.04
N ALA A 229 -9.67 15.55 -0.80
CA ALA A 229 -11.01 16.14 -0.85
C ALA A 229 -12.03 15.02 -1.03
N THR A 230 -13.16 15.07 -0.29
CA THR A 230 -14.12 13.96 -0.25
C THR A 230 -14.71 13.65 -1.64
N SER A 231 -14.92 14.67 -2.46
CA SER A 231 -15.36 14.49 -3.87
C SER A 231 -14.34 13.74 -4.72
N HIS A 232 -13.04 14.01 -4.53
CA HIS A 232 -11.97 13.30 -5.23
C HIS A 232 -11.81 11.86 -4.73
N ALA A 233 -11.92 11.63 -3.41
CA ALA A 233 -11.94 10.28 -2.86
C ALA A 233 -13.11 9.45 -3.41
N LYS A 234 -14.31 10.08 -3.56
CA LYS A 234 -15.46 9.45 -4.19
C LYS A 234 -15.19 9.08 -5.66
N PHE A 235 -14.60 10.01 -6.42
CA PHE A 235 -14.21 9.73 -7.81
C PHE A 235 -13.28 8.51 -7.88
N MET A 236 -12.19 8.49 -7.10
CA MET A 236 -11.26 7.36 -7.09
C MET A 236 -11.91 6.06 -6.61
N TYR A 237 -12.79 6.14 -5.61
CA TYR A 237 -13.55 5.00 -5.11
C TYR A 237 -14.41 4.37 -6.20
N ASP A 238 -15.11 5.17 -6.98
CA ASP A 238 -15.98 4.69 -8.06
C ASP A 238 -15.16 4.18 -9.26
N TRP A 239 -14.09 4.90 -9.63
CA TRP A 239 -13.26 4.62 -10.80
C TRP A 239 -12.28 3.46 -10.62
N ALA A 240 -11.63 3.32 -9.45
CA ALA A 240 -10.65 2.28 -9.21
C ALA A 240 -11.29 0.89 -9.08
N GLU A 241 -10.60 -0.13 -9.55
CA GLU A 241 -11.01 -1.52 -9.46
C GLU A 241 -10.11 -2.30 -8.48
N VAL A 242 -10.74 -3.10 -7.62
CA VAL A 242 -10.02 -3.98 -6.69
C VAL A 242 -9.19 -4.99 -7.48
N GLU A 243 -7.90 -5.13 -7.09
CA GLU A 243 -6.92 -6.05 -7.69
C GLU A 243 -6.59 -5.82 -9.18
N LYS A 244 -7.02 -4.66 -9.73
CA LYS A 244 -6.72 -4.24 -11.11
C LYS A 244 -6.17 -2.82 -11.20
N THR A 245 -6.32 -2.02 -10.15
CA THR A 245 -5.74 -0.66 -10.06
C THR A 245 -4.52 -0.69 -9.16
N LEU A 246 -3.41 -0.10 -9.63
CA LEU A 246 -2.20 0.09 -8.82
C LEU A 246 -2.18 1.44 -8.15
N VAL A 247 -1.58 1.47 -6.96
CA VAL A 247 -1.18 2.68 -6.24
C VAL A 247 0.33 2.69 -6.14
N ILE A 248 0.96 3.71 -6.71
CA ILE A 248 2.41 3.93 -6.71
C ILE A 248 2.70 5.10 -5.78
N VAL A 249 3.34 4.80 -4.64
CA VAL A 249 3.71 5.79 -3.63
C VAL A 249 5.21 6.05 -3.71
N PHE A 250 5.61 7.31 -3.86
CA PHE A 250 7.01 7.71 -4.00
C PHE A 250 7.29 9.07 -3.32
N ASP A 251 8.59 9.45 -3.28
CA ASP A 251 9.12 10.73 -2.79
C ASP A 251 9.53 11.64 -3.94
#